data_af36d944fbcfd4ac80a43c7bba2a602a
#
_entry.id   af36d944fbcfd4ac80a43c7bba2a602a
#
_cell.length_a   1.000
_cell.length_b   1.000
_cell.length_c   1.000
_cell.angle_alpha   90.00
_cell.angle_beta   90.00
_cell.angle_gamma   90.00
#
_symmetry.space_group_name_H-M   'P 1'
#
loop_
_entity.id
_entity.type
_entity.pdbx_description
1 polymer ?
#
loop_
_entity_poly.entity_id
_entity_poly.type
_entity_poly.pdbx_seq_one_letter_code
_entity_poly.pdbx_strand_id
1 'polypeptide(L)'
;MNIGLIGSGGREHALCKKMHESDIVKEIICFPGNAGTSKLATNVDVDILNFKKVLNLIKFYKIDLVIIGPEEPLVKGIVNFLKNNKIKVFGPNRYASQLEGSKAFMKKICAQNGIPTAKFKICSMKSQVLNFINSCKLPIVVKADGLASGKGVTICKTKKQVIDISSEIFKGKFKSSKKIVLEEFLTGEEVSYFLIVDNNNFKFFGSAQDHKRVKEFDKGQKDYFYMALFE
;
A
#
# COMPACT_ATOMS: atom_id res chain seq x y z
N MET A 1 -7.63 -15.61 -21.92
CA MET A 1 -7.59 -16.06 -20.50
C MET A 1 -8.66 -15.35 -19.69
N ASN A 2 -9.17 -15.98 -18.63
CA ASN A 2 -10.11 -15.35 -17.71
C ASN A 2 -9.31 -14.78 -16.53
N ILE A 3 -9.51 -13.50 -16.21
CA ILE A 3 -8.80 -12.79 -15.14
C ILE A 3 -9.74 -12.56 -13.96
N GLY A 4 -9.26 -12.87 -12.75
CA GLY A 4 -9.89 -12.45 -11.49
C GLY A 4 -9.20 -11.23 -10.95
N LEU A 5 -9.89 -10.12 -10.79
CA LEU A 5 -9.34 -8.88 -10.22
C LEU A 5 -9.94 -8.65 -8.82
N ILE A 6 -9.09 -8.71 -7.81
CA ILE A 6 -9.50 -8.48 -6.42
C ILE A 6 -9.37 -6.98 -6.12
N GLY A 7 -10.48 -6.37 -5.66
CA GLY A 7 -10.52 -4.98 -5.20
C GLY A 7 -11.65 -4.18 -5.83
N SER A 8 -11.82 -2.93 -5.37
CA SER A 8 -12.93 -2.05 -5.74
C SER A 8 -12.53 -0.57 -5.90
N GLY A 9 -11.24 -0.26 -5.87
CA GLY A 9 -10.73 1.10 -5.95
C GLY A 9 -10.53 1.62 -7.37
N GLY A 10 -10.07 2.85 -7.51
CA GLY A 10 -9.73 3.46 -8.80
C GLY A 10 -8.56 2.75 -9.50
N ARG A 11 -7.60 2.23 -8.73
CA ARG A 11 -6.49 1.41 -9.26
C ARG A 11 -7.01 0.15 -9.95
N GLU A 12 -7.94 -0.55 -9.34
CA GLU A 12 -8.54 -1.75 -9.91
C GLU A 12 -9.37 -1.41 -11.15
N HIS A 13 -10.07 -0.27 -11.16
CA HIS A 13 -10.77 0.18 -12.37
C HIS A 13 -9.79 0.46 -13.52
N ALA A 14 -8.68 1.15 -13.27
CA ALA A 14 -7.65 1.41 -14.29
C ALA A 14 -7.02 0.11 -14.81
N LEU A 15 -6.67 -0.82 -13.91
CA LEU A 15 -6.19 -2.15 -14.29
C LEU A 15 -7.22 -2.93 -15.11
N CYS A 16 -8.48 -2.92 -14.70
CA CYS A 16 -9.59 -3.56 -15.42
C CYS A 16 -9.70 -3.01 -16.85
N LYS A 17 -9.70 -1.68 -16.99
CA LYS A 17 -9.73 -1.03 -18.31
C LYS A 17 -8.55 -1.47 -19.18
N LYS A 18 -7.33 -1.43 -18.65
CA LYS A 18 -6.13 -1.79 -19.43
C LYS A 18 -6.11 -3.27 -19.81
N MET A 19 -6.55 -4.15 -18.94
CA MET A 19 -6.67 -5.58 -19.25
C MET A 19 -7.78 -5.87 -20.26
N HIS A 20 -8.88 -5.12 -20.21
CA HIS A 20 -9.99 -5.26 -21.17
C HIS A 20 -9.57 -4.93 -22.61
N GLU A 21 -8.57 -4.07 -22.79
CA GLU A 21 -7.99 -3.72 -24.09
C GLU A 21 -7.06 -4.82 -24.68
N SER A 22 -6.80 -5.87 -23.93
CA SER A 22 -5.82 -6.90 -24.32
C SER A 22 -6.48 -8.09 -25.03
N ASP A 23 -6.00 -8.43 -26.21
CA ASP A 23 -6.52 -9.54 -27.06
C ASP A 23 -6.41 -10.92 -26.38
N ILE A 24 -5.51 -11.09 -25.41
CA ILE A 24 -5.35 -12.37 -24.69
C ILE A 24 -6.35 -12.51 -23.53
N VAL A 25 -7.04 -11.44 -23.15
CA VAL A 25 -8.04 -11.45 -22.08
C VAL A 25 -9.40 -11.72 -22.70
N LYS A 26 -10.04 -12.81 -22.26
CA LYS A 26 -11.37 -13.19 -22.70
C LYS A 26 -12.46 -12.60 -21.81
N GLU A 27 -12.26 -12.65 -20.51
CA GLU A 27 -13.22 -12.22 -19.51
C GLU A 27 -12.51 -11.71 -18.25
N ILE A 28 -13.08 -10.71 -17.61
CA ILE A 28 -12.62 -10.17 -16.33
C ILE A 28 -13.74 -10.30 -15.31
N ILE A 29 -13.43 -10.90 -14.16
CA ILE A 29 -14.33 -10.98 -13.01
C ILE A 29 -13.72 -10.17 -11.87
N CYS A 30 -14.43 -9.13 -11.43
CA CYS A 30 -13.98 -8.25 -10.35
C CYS A 30 -14.62 -8.67 -9.01
N PHE A 31 -13.84 -8.72 -7.95
CA PHE A 31 -14.25 -9.09 -6.60
C PHE A 31 -13.91 -7.96 -5.61
N PRO A 32 -14.85 -7.18 -5.11
CA PRO A 32 -16.25 -7.06 -5.54
C PRO A 32 -16.42 -6.17 -6.76
N GLY A 33 -15.39 -5.40 -7.20
CA GLY A 33 -15.47 -4.41 -8.25
C GLY A 33 -16.16 -3.11 -7.80
N ASN A 34 -16.45 -2.24 -8.76
CA ASN A 34 -17.12 -0.95 -8.55
C ASN A 34 -17.95 -0.54 -9.78
N ALA A 35 -18.59 0.64 -9.74
CA ALA A 35 -19.41 1.14 -10.85
C ALA A 35 -18.63 1.36 -12.16
N GLY A 36 -17.32 1.61 -12.10
CA GLY A 36 -16.47 1.72 -13.28
C GLY A 36 -16.17 0.36 -13.89
N THR A 37 -15.80 -0.63 -13.06
CA THR A 37 -15.50 -1.99 -13.51
C THR A 37 -16.73 -2.70 -14.06
N SER A 38 -17.95 -2.41 -13.56
CA SER A 38 -19.18 -3.02 -14.06
C SER A 38 -19.52 -2.71 -15.53
N LYS A 39 -18.87 -1.71 -16.12
CA LYS A 39 -19.00 -1.38 -17.54
C LYS A 39 -18.08 -2.20 -18.45
N LEU A 40 -17.07 -2.86 -17.88
CA LEU A 40 -16.00 -3.54 -18.59
C LEU A 40 -15.85 -5.02 -18.21
N ALA A 41 -16.43 -5.42 -17.08
CA ALA A 41 -16.24 -6.70 -16.45
C ALA A 41 -17.47 -7.14 -15.66
N THR A 42 -17.52 -8.40 -15.25
CA THR A 42 -18.52 -8.92 -14.32
C THR A 42 -18.09 -8.64 -12.89
N ASN A 43 -18.88 -7.89 -12.14
CA ASN A 43 -18.67 -7.67 -10.71
C ASN A 43 -19.37 -8.75 -9.89
N VAL A 44 -18.68 -9.31 -8.91
CA VAL A 44 -19.24 -10.34 -8.01
C VAL A 44 -19.01 -9.91 -6.56
N ASP A 45 -20.10 -9.57 -5.88
CA ASP A 45 -20.03 -9.13 -4.49
C ASP A 45 -19.57 -10.26 -3.56
N VAL A 46 -18.46 -10.03 -2.90
CA VAL A 46 -17.85 -10.95 -1.94
C VAL A 46 -16.96 -10.21 -0.97
N ASP A 47 -16.96 -10.65 0.28
CA ASP A 47 -15.91 -10.27 1.23
C ASP A 47 -14.58 -10.88 0.77
N ILE A 48 -13.67 -10.03 0.27
CA ILE A 48 -12.35 -10.43 -0.24
C ILE A 48 -11.41 -10.97 0.86
N LEU A 49 -11.76 -10.81 2.12
CA LEU A 49 -11.03 -11.41 3.25
C LEU A 49 -11.53 -12.82 3.57
N ASN A 50 -12.66 -13.23 3.03
CA ASN A 50 -13.11 -14.60 3.07
C ASN A 50 -12.47 -15.41 1.93
N PHE A 51 -11.22 -15.80 2.12
CA PHE A 51 -10.42 -16.47 1.08
C PHE A 51 -11.04 -17.77 0.56
N LYS A 52 -11.81 -18.48 1.40
CA LYS A 52 -12.51 -19.71 0.97
C LYS A 52 -13.63 -19.38 -0.04
N LYS A 53 -14.44 -18.34 0.23
CA LYS A 53 -15.46 -17.90 -0.72
C LYS A 53 -14.85 -17.41 -2.01
N VAL A 54 -13.78 -16.60 -1.92
CA VAL A 54 -13.04 -16.12 -3.10
C VAL A 54 -12.52 -17.29 -3.93
N LEU A 55 -11.90 -18.30 -3.31
CA LEU A 55 -11.42 -19.50 -4.01
C LEU A 55 -12.55 -20.24 -4.75
N ASN A 56 -13.71 -20.40 -4.11
CA ASN A 56 -14.85 -21.07 -4.75
C ASN A 56 -15.33 -20.30 -5.99
N LEU A 57 -15.36 -18.96 -5.93
CA LEU A 57 -15.73 -18.11 -7.07
C LEU A 57 -14.67 -18.19 -8.17
N ILE A 58 -13.39 -18.17 -7.83
CA ILE A 58 -12.28 -18.35 -8.79
C ILE A 58 -12.46 -19.66 -9.59
N LYS A 59 -12.79 -20.76 -8.91
CA LYS A 59 -13.05 -22.05 -9.55
C LYS A 59 -14.32 -22.04 -10.39
N PHE A 60 -15.40 -21.44 -9.87
CA PHE A 60 -16.69 -21.33 -10.57
C PHE A 60 -16.57 -20.58 -11.90
N TYR A 61 -15.88 -19.43 -11.90
CA TYR A 61 -15.65 -18.61 -13.09
C TYR A 61 -14.47 -19.09 -13.95
N LYS A 62 -13.82 -20.20 -13.59
CA LYS A 62 -12.66 -20.78 -14.31
C LYS A 62 -11.56 -19.73 -14.57
N ILE A 63 -11.20 -19.01 -13.52
CA ILE A 63 -10.19 -17.96 -13.58
C ILE A 63 -8.80 -18.56 -13.80
N ASP A 64 -8.09 -18.08 -14.81
CA ASP A 64 -6.74 -18.52 -15.17
C ASP A 64 -5.66 -17.81 -14.37
N LEU A 65 -5.87 -16.53 -14.05
CA LEU A 65 -4.94 -15.67 -13.31
C LEU A 65 -5.70 -14.72 -12.39
N VAL A 66 -5.27 -14.61 -11.15
CA VAL A 66 -5.80 -13.66 -10.19
C VAL A 66 -4.82 -12.50 -9.97
N ILE A 67 -5.33 -11.28 -9.98
CA ILE A 67 -4.57 -10.06 -9.69
C ILE A 67 -5.13 -9.43 -8.41
N ILE A 68 -4.25 -9.12 -7.46
CA ILE A 68 -4.64 -8.55 -6.16
C ILE A 68 -4.32 -7.06 -6.16
N GLY A 69 -5.33 -6.20 -6.10
CA GLY A 69 -5.17 -4.75 -6.05
C GLY A 69 -4.91 -4.19 -4.65
N PRO A 70 -5.76 -4.48 -3.64
CA PRO A 70 -5.65 -3.86 -2.32
C PRO A 70 -4.61 -4.53 -1.42
N GLU A 71 -4.05 -3.76 -0.49
CA GLU A 71 -2.97 -4.18 0.39
C GLU A 71 -3.44 -5.14 1.51
N GLU A 72 -4.66 -4.98 2.02
CA GLU A 72 -5.14 -5.73 3.17
C GLU A 72 -5.19 -7.25 2.95
N PRO A 73 -5.80 -7.78 1.87
CA PRO A 73 -5.75 -9.21 1.60
C PRO A 73 -4.33 -9.74 1.34
N LEU A 74 -3.43 -8.92 0.77
CA LEU A 74 -2.02 -9.28 0.60
C LEU A 74 -1.32 -9.51 1.95
N VAL A 75 -1.45 -8.56 2.86
CA VAL A 75 -0.88 -8.64 4.22
C VAL A 75 -1.50 -9.81 5.01
N LYS A 76 -2.77 -10.10 4.79
CA LYS A 76 -3.45 -11.26 5.39
C LYS A 76 -3.09 -12.61 4.73
N GLY A 77 -2.38 -12.59 3.59
CA GLY A 77 -1.78 -13.76 2.97
C GLY A 77 -2.63 -14.46 1.92
N ILE A 78 -3.51 -13.74 1.23
CA ILE A 78 -4.33 -14.30 0.14
C ILE A 78 -3.47 -14.98 -0.95
N VAL A 79 -2.30 -14.39 -1.29
CA VAL A 79 -1.40 -14.96 -2.31
C VAL A 79 -0.88 -16.33 -1.87
N ASN A 80 -0.46 -16.47 -0.61
CA ASN A 80 -0.02 -17.76 -0.08
C ASN A 80 -1.17 -18.78 -0.10
N PHE A 81 -2.36 -18.36 0.32
CA PHE A 81 -3.55 -19.21 0.32
C PHE A 81 -3.90 -19.70 -1.11
N LEU A 82 -3.93 -18.80 -2.09
CA LEU A 82 -4.25 -19.14 -3.48
C LEU A 82 -3.18 -20.02 -4.13
N LYS A 83 -1.89 -19.73 -3.91
CA LYS A 83 -0.78 -20.58 -4.40
C LYS A 83 -0.84 -21.99 -3.83
N ASN A 84 -1.15 -22.16 -2.54
CA ASN A 84 -1.33 -23.47 -1.93
C ASN A 84 -2.52 -24.25 -2.54
N ASN A 85 -3.49 -23.55 -3.10
CA ASN A 85 -4.61 -24.13 -3.85
C ASN A 85 -4.35 -24.22 -5.37
N LYS A 86 -3.10 -24.09 -5.81
CA LYS A 86 -2.67 -24.19 -7.23
C LYS A 86 -3.28 -23.13 -8.14
N ILE A 87 -3.70 -21.99 -7.61
CA ILE A 87 -4.19 -20.86 -8.40
C ILE A 87 -3.00 -19.97 -8.78
N LYS A 88 -2.92 -19.61 -10.05
CA LYS A 88 -1.97 -18.59 -10.52
C LYS A 88 -2.41 -17.23 -10.00
N VAL A 89 -1.51 -16.53 -9.32
CA VAL A 89 -1.82 -15.24 -8.71
C VAL A 89 -0.64 -14.28 -8.82
N PHE A 90 -0.93 -13.06 -9.24
CA PHE A 90 -0.01 -11.94 -9.25
C PHE A 90 -0.20 -11.09 -7.99
N GLY A 91 0.87 -10.94 -7.24
CA GLY A 91 0.95 -10.19 -6.00
C GLY A 91 2.05 -10.71 -5.08
N PRO A 92 2.56 -9.89 -4.16
CA PRO A 92 3.55 -10.31 -3.18
C PRO A 92 2.98 -11.33 -2.21
N ASN A 93 3.81 -12.26 -1.75
CA ASN A 93 3.43 -13.17 -0.67
C ASN A 93 3.28 -12.40 0.65
N ARG A 94 2.75 -13.07 1.68
CA ARG A 94 2.50 -12.45 2.99
C ARG A 94 3.75 -11.81 3.61
N TYR A 95 4.92 -12.40 3.42
CA TYR A 95 6.18 -11.87 3.95
C TYR A 95 6.57 -10.57 3.22
N ALA A 96 6.61 -10.60 1.89
CA ALA A 96 6.93 -9.43 1.07
C ALA A 96 5.91 -8.30 1.25
N SER A 97 4.64 -8.63 1.44
CA SER A 97 3.57 -7.65 1.71
C SER A 97 3.79 -6.85 3.00
N GLN A 98 4.65 -7.31 3.91
CA GLN A 98 5.01 -6.54 5.11
C GLN A 98 5.78 -5.24 4.77
N LEU A 99 6.40 -5.14 3.59
CA LEU A 99 7.03 -3.89 3.15
C LEU A 99 6.04 -2.72 3.10
N GLU A 100 4.78 -2.99 2.73
CA GLU A 100 3.68 -2.01 2.80
C GLU A 100 2.91 -2.13 4.12
N GLY A 101 2.69 -3.36 4.59
CA GLY A 101 1.90 -3.66 5.79
C GLY A 101 2.49 -3.18 7.11
N SER A 102 3.81 -2.93 7.16
CA SER A 102 4.50 -2.44 8.37
C SER A 102 5.64 -1.50 8.00
N LYS A 103 5.48 -0.24 8.33
CA LYS A 103 6.52 0.79 8.15
C LYS A 103 7.78 0.45 8.96
N ALA A 104 7.59 -0.13 10.15
CA ALA A 104 8.70 -0.58 10.98
C ALA A 104 9.47 -1.73 10.33
N PHE A 105 8.78 -2.68 9.68
CA PHE A 105 9.42 -3.77 8.94
C PHE A 105 10.22 -3.21 7.76
N MET A 106 9.61 -2.36 6.93
CA MET A 106 10.25 -1.73 5.77
C MET A 106 11.52 -0.98 6.19
N LYS A 107 11.46 -0.17 7.25
CA LYS A 107 12.64 0.56 7.76
C LYS A 107 13.76 -0.37 8.23
N LYS A 108 13.43 -1.48 8.87
CA LYS A 108 14.42 -2.49 9.26
C LYS A 108 15.10 -3.11 8.05
N ILE A 109 14.33 -3.47 7.02
CA ILE A 109 14.88 -4.01 5.76
C ILE A 109 15.81 -3.00 5.10
N CYS A 110 15.43 -1.73 5.02
CA CYS A 110 16.30 -0.68 4.47
C CYS A 110 17.62 -0.58 5.25
N ALA A 111 17.55 -0.52 6.59
CA ALA A 111 18.74 -0.42 7.42
C ALA A 111 19.67 -1.65 7.32
N GLN A 112 19.09 -2.86 7.27
CA GLN A 112 19.85 -4.11 7.17
C GLN A 112 20.57 -4.28 5.83
N ASN A 113 20.01 -3.69 4.77
CA ASN A 113 20.54 -3.83 3.41
C ASN A 113 21.22 -2.56 2.88
N GLY A 114 21.50 -1.55 3.74
CA GLY A 114 22.13 -0.30 3.33
C GLY A 114 21.32 0.53 2.33
N ILE A 115 20.00 0.33 2.27
CA ILE A 115 19.12 1.08 1.37
C ILE A 115 18.90 2.48 1.96
N PRO A 116 19.17 3.55 1.21
CA PRO A 116 18.98 4.93 1.68
C PRO A 116 17.53 5.16 2.14
N THR A 117 17.39 5.72 3.32
CA THR A 117 16.07 6.09 3.87
C THR A 117 16.24 7.18 4.92
N ALA A 118 15.19 7.94 5.22
CA ALA A 118 15.19 8.95 6.28
C ALA A 118 15.67 8.35 7.61
N LYS A 119 16.42 9.12 8.41
CA LYS A 119 16.74 8.74 9.79
C LYS A 119 15.47 8.42 10.54
N PHE A 120 15.45 7.29 11.24
CA PHE A 120 14.24 6.83 11.90
C PHE A 120 14.48 6.21 13.26
N LYS A 121 13.41 6.14 14.04
CA LYS A 121 13.35 5.35 15.28
C LYS A 121 11.97 4.69 15.38
N ILE A 122 11.98 3.38 15.63
CA ILE A 122 10.78 2.64 15.95
C ILE A 122 10.56 2.75 17.46
N CYS A 123 9.37 3.25 17.85
CA CYS A 123 9.02 3.48 19.25
C CYS A 123 7.74 2.73 19.60
N SER A 124 7.72 2.12 20.79
CA SER A 124 6.57 1.47 21.40
C SER A 124 6.18 2.09 22.74
N MET A 125 6.99 3.06 23.22
CA MET A 125 6.76 3.74 24.49
C MET A 125 7.27 5.19 24.45
N LYS A 126 6.71 6.03 25.34
CA LYS A 126 6.96 7.47 25.40
C LYS A 126 8.45 7.81 25.62
N SER A 127 9.19 7.05 26.43
CA SER A 127 10.61 7.31 26.67
C SER A 127 11.46 7.25 25.40
N GLN A 128 11.17 6.31 24.51
CA GLN A 128 11.85 6.19 23.21
C GLN A 128 11.55 7.40 22.30
N VAL A 129 10.33 7.94 22.37
CA VAL A 129 9.94 9.16 21.65
C VAL A 129 10.75 10.34 22.15
N LEU A 130 10.83 10.55 23.48
CA LEU A 130 11.58 11.63 24.09
C LEU A 130 13.06 11.60 23.71
N ASN A 131 13.68 10.43 23.71
CA ASN A 131 15.08 10.27 23.30
C ASN A 131 15.30 10.69 21.84
N PHE A 132 14.37 10.31 20.93
CA PHE A 132 14.51 10.66 19.51
C PHE A 132 14.34 12.16 19.27
N ILE A 133 13.33 12.80 19.87
CA ILE A 133 13.07 14.24 19.66
C ILE A 133 14.18 15.15 20.20
N ASN A 134 15.04 14.64 21.07
CA ASN A 134 16.19 15.38 21.57
C ASN A 134 17.40 15.31 20.61
N SER A 135 17.45 14.31 19.76
CA SER A 135 18.55 14.07 18.81
C SER A 135 18.18 14.40 17.35
N CYS A 136 16.93 14.77 17.07
CA CYS A 136 16.45 15.04 15.71
C CYS A 136 15.94 16.47 15.57
N LYS A 137 16.21 17.09 14.42
CA LYS A 137 15.71 18.43 14.08
C LYS A 137 14.21 18.35 13.69
N LEU A 138 13.47 19.42 13.98
CA LEU A 138 12.10 19.61 13.51
C LEU A 138 12.11 20.10 12.02
N PRO A 139 11.08 19.77 11.24
CA PRO A 139 9.92 18.97 11.61
C PRO A 139 10.23 17.48 11.70
N ILE A 140 9.44 16.72 12.47
CA ILE A 140 9.53 15.27 12.61
C ILE A 140 8.25 14.65 12.05
N VAL A 141 8.39 13.55 11.32
CA VAL A 141 7.25 12.77 10.79
C VAL A 141 6.93 11.64 11.75
N VAL A 142 5.70 11.61 12.24
CA VAL A 142 5.15 10.52 13.06
C VAL A 142 4.29 9.64 12.18
N LYS A 143 4.64 8.36 12.09
CA LYS A 143 3.89 7.37 11.32
C LYS A 143 3.39 6.25 12.22
N ALA A 144 2.08 6.02 12.26
CA ALA A 144 1.53 4.81 12.85
C ALA A 144 2.00 3.59 12.07
N ASP A 145 2.46 2.54 12.75
CA ASP A 145 2.82 1.27 12.10
C ASP A 145 1.56 0.54 11.63
N GLY A 146 1.66 -0.22 10.56
CA GLY A 146 0.51 -0.91 9.95
C GLY A 146 -0.26 -0.09 8.91
N LEU A 147 -1.30 -0.74 8.36
CA LEU A 147 -2.20 -0.12 7.39
C LEU A 147 -3.10 0.91 8.09
N ALA A 148 -3.10 2.13 7.63
CA ALA A 148 -3.86 3.24 8.19
C ALA A 148 -4.61 4.07 7.14
N SER A 149 -4.80 3.53 5.93
CA SER A 149 -5.54 4.17 4.81
C SER A 149 -5.13 5.63 4.57
N GLY A 150 -3.82 5.90 4.55
CA GLY A 150 -3.26 7.24 4.35
C GLY A 150 -3.35 8.18 5.57
N LYS A 151 -4.08 7.83 6.63
CA LYS A 151 -4.34 8.70 7.78
C LYS A 151 -3.32 8.56 8.92
N GLY A 152 -2.39 7.62 8.82
CA GLY A 152 -1.43 7.30 9.87
C GLY A 152 -0.14 8.12 9.85
N VAL A 153 -0.03 9.18 9.04
CA VAL A 153 1.19 9.99 8.88
C VAL A 153 0.91 11.43 9.27
N THR A 154 1.74 12.00 10.15
CA THR A 154 1.61 13.39 10.59
C THR A 154 2.98 14.05 10.64
N ILE A 155 3.11 15.22 10.00
CA ILE A 155 4.29 16.08 10.07
C ILE A 155 4.14 17.00 11.28
N CYS A 156 5.00 16.86 12.27
CA CYS A 156 4.99 17.60 13.53
C CYS A 156 6.04 18.70 13.48
N LYS A 157 5.61 19.94 13.64
CA LYS A 157 6.45 21.14 13.65
C LYS A 157 6.99 21.46 15.04
N THR A 158 6.45 20.86 16.11
CA THR A 158 6.86 21.07 17.50
C THR A 158 7.06 19.75 18.23
N LYS A 159 7.95 19.73 19.21
CA LYS A 159 8.18 18.56 20.09
C LYS A 159 6.90 18.13 20.80
N LYS A 160 6.07 19.10 21.23
CA LYS A 160 4.78 18.85 21.87
C LYS A 160 3.86 18.06 20.95
N GLN A 161 3.72 18.46 19.66
CA GLN A 161 2.92 17.73 18.69
C GLN A 161 3.40 16.27 18.52
N VAL A 162 4.72 16.03 18.47
CA VAL A 162 5.24 14.65 18.39
C VAL A 162 4.80 13.81 19.57
N ILE A 163 4.88 14.38 20.80
CA ILE A 163 4.50 13.68 22.04
C ILE A 163 2.99 13.39 22.06
N ASP A 164 2.17 14.39 21.73
CA ASP A 164 0.72 14.28 21.79
C ASP A 164 0.21 13.22 20.78
N ILE A 165 0.64 13.32 19.52
CA ILE A 165 0.25 12.36 18.47
C ILE A 165 0.76 10.94 18.75
N SER A 166 2.02 10.81 19.21
CA SER A 166 2.55 9.51 19.62
C SER A 166 1.72 8.89 20.74
N SER A 167 1.32 9.70 21.72
CA SER A 167 0.49 9.26 22.84
C SER A 167 -0.90 8.81 22.40
N GLU A 168 -1.53 9.51 21.45
CA GLU A 168 -2.81 9.13 20.87
C GLU A 168 -2.73 7.79 20.16
N ILE A 169 -1.65 7.56 19.39
CA ILE A 169 -1.44 6.29 18.68
C ILE A 169 -1.23 5.15 19.68
N PHE A 170 -0.42 5.34 20.71
CA PHE A 170 -0.21 4.33 21.76
C PHE A 170 -1.49 4.00 22.54
N LYS A 171 -2.42 4.98 22.68
CA LYS A 171 -3.75 4.77 23.27
C LYS A 171 -4.74 4.07 22.34
N GLY A 172 -4.34 3.73 21.11
CA GLY A 172 -5.15 2.94 20.19
C GLY A 172 -5.94 3.75 19.16
N LYS A 173 -5.55 4.98 18.84
CA LYS A 173 -6.16 5.77 17.75
C LYS A 173 -6.25 4.98 16.43
N PHE A 174 -5.27 4.14 16.17
CA PHE A 174 -5.28 3.16 15.07
C PHE A 174 -5.26 1.76 15.68
N LYS A 175 -6.37 1.03 15.56
CA LYS A 175 -6.53 -0.32 16.15
C LYS A 175 -5.43 -1.30 15.77
N SER A 176 -4.81 -1.12 14.60
CA SER A 176 -3.74 -1.97 14.07
C SER A 176 -2.35 -1.65 14.61
N SER A 177 -2.16 -0.53 15.33
CA SER A 177 -0.83 -0.03 15.65
C SER A 177 -0.60 0.16 17.15
N LYS A 178 0.35 -0.60 17.69
CA LYS A 178 0.95 -0.37 19.02
C LYS A 178 2.37 0.20 18.94
N LYS A 179 2.82 0.52 17.73
CA LYS A 179 4.16 1.06 17.44
C LYS A 179 4.04 2.25 16.52
N ILE A 180 5.01 3.12 16.59
CA ILE A 180 5.18 4.23 15.66
C ILE A 180 6.57 4.21 15.06
N VAL A 181 6.69 4.79 13.88
CA VAL A 181 7.98 5.13 13.29
C VAL A 181 8.09 6.66 13.30
N LEU A 182 9.11 7.16 13.97
CA LEU A 182 9.50 8.56 13.91
C LEU A 182 10.56 8.71 12.84
N GLU A 183 10.43 9.71 11.99
CA GLU A 183 11.37 9.96 10.91
C GLU A 183 11.75 11.43 10.84
N GLU A 184 12.99 11.72 10.39
CA GLU A 184 13.32 13.06 9.93
C GLU A 184 12.44 13.44 8.74
N PHE A 185 12.17 14.73 8.61
CA PHE A 185 11.45 15.24 7.45
C PHE A 185 12.43 15.45 6.29
N LEU A 186 12.20 14.78 5.20
CA LEU A 186 12.94 14.96 3.95
C LEU A 186 12.29 16.05 3.09
N THR A 187 13.11 16.84 2.44
CA THR A 187 12.71 17.83 1.43
C THR A 187 13.19 17.36 0.06
N GLY A 188 12.45 17.66 -0.98
CA GLY A 188 12.76 17.28 -2.36
C GLY A 188 11.50 16.99 -3.13
N GLU A 189 11.66 16.74 -4.42
CA GLU A 189 10.57 16.27 -5.28
C GLU A 189 10.34 14.78 -5.05
N GLU A 190 9.07 14.37 -5.08
CA GLU A 190 8.68 12.97 -4.89
C GLU A 190 8.42 12.33 -6.25
N VAL A 191 9.03 11.19 -6.48
CA VAL A 191 8.80 10.36 -7.66
C VAL A 191 8.53 8.93 -7.26
N SER A 192 7.53 8.32 -7.88
CA SER A 192 7.26 6.89 -7.82
C SER A 192 7.93 6.20 -9.00
N TYR A 193 8.72 5.17 -8.72
CA TYR A 193 9.42 4.37 -9.72
C TYR A 193 8.91 2.93 -9.64
N PHE A 194 8.25 2.46 -10.70
CA PHE A 194 7.56 1.18 -10.68
C PHE A 194 8.38 0.08 -11.35
N LEU A 195 8.47 -1.05 -10.68
CA LEU A 195 9.11 -2.26 -11.17
C LEU A 195 8.15 -3.44 -11.10
N ILE A 196 8.16 -4.27 -12.13
CA ILE A 196 7.61 -5.63 -12.05
C ILE A 196 8.76 -6.55 -11.69
N VAL A 197 8.59 -7.34 -10.63
CA VAL A 197 9.64 -8.18 -10.06
C VAL A 197 9.18 -9.63 -10.00
N ASP A 198 10.04 -10.54 -10.44
CA ASP A 198 9.87 -11.99 -10.31
C ASP A 198 11.19 -12.62 -9.90
N ASN A 199 11.25 -13.26 -8.73
CA ASN A 199 12.46 -13.85 -8.15
C ASN A 199 13.66 -12.91 -8.22
N ASN A 200 14.61 -13.18 -9.12
CA ASN A 200 15.85 -12.41 -9.29
C ASN A 200 15.80 -11.42 -10.47
N ASN A 201 14.67 -11.34 -11.16
CA ASN A 201 14.50 -10.47 -12.32
C ASN A 201 13.61 -9.29 -11.98
N PHE A 202 13.90 -8.16 -12.61
CA PHE A 202 13.00 -7.01 -12.57
C PHE A 202 12.93 -6.34 -13.94
N LYS A 203 11.80 -5.70 -14.19
CA LYS A 203 11.60 -4.90 -15.40
C LYS A 203 11.01 -3.55 -14.98
N PHE A 204 11.57 -2.48 -15.51
CA PHE A 204 11.00 -1.16 -15.37
C PHE A 204 9.61 -1.11 -16.01
N PHE A 205 8.65 -0.57 -15.29
CA PHE A 205 7.26 -0.50 -15.72
C PHE A 205 6.80 0.93 -15.99
N GLY A 206 7.43 1.91 -15.34
CA GLY A 206 7.12 3.32 -15.50
C GLY A 206 7.48 4.13 -14.28
N SER A 207 7.34 5.44 -14.38
CA SER A 207 7.47 6.37 -13.26
C SER A 207 6.29 7.33 -13.22
N ALA A 208 6.00 7.87 -12.03
CA ALA A 208 4.96 8.86 -11.87
C ALA A 208 5.35 9.87 -10.79
N GLN A 209 4.98 11.12 -10.97
CA GLN A 209 5.07 12.15 -9.94
C GLN A 209 3.71 12.33 -9.28
N ASP A 210 3.69 12.27 -7.96
CA ASP A 210 2.49 12.42 -7.15
C ASP A 210 2.42 13.86 -6.62
N HIS A 211 1.49 14.65 -7.14
CA HIS A 211 1.25 16.02 -6.70
C HIS A 211 0.33 16.02 -5.48
N LYS A 212 0.92 16.04 -4.29
CA LYS A 212 0.18 15.88 -3.03
C LYS A 212 -0.58 17.12 -2.56
N ARG A 213 -0.44 18.25 -3.23
CA ARG A 213 -1.08 19.50 -2.84
C ARG A 213 -1.75 20.21 -4.01
N VAL A 214 -2.88 20.84 -3.72
CA VAL A 214 -3.79 21.46 -4.71
C VAL A 214 -3.18 22.68 -5.42
N LYS A 215 -2.22 23.38 -4.79
CA LYS A 215 -1.65 24.63 -5.31
C LYS A 215 -0.24 24.40 -5.82
N GLU A 216 0.17 25.27 -6.75
CA GLU A 216 1.54 25.33 -7.28
C GLU A 216 2.60 25.37 -6.16
N PHE A 217 3.81 24.91 -6.48
CA PHE A 217 4.96 24.84 -5.55
C PHE A 217 4.67 24.00 -4.28
N ASP A 218 3.91 22.93 -4.41
CA ASP A 218 3.54 22.02 -3.32
C ASP A 218 2.91 22.76 -2.11
N LYS A 219 2.03 23.73 -2.39
CA LYS A 219 1.31 24.53 -1.39
C LYS A 219 -0.16 24.15 -1.29
N GLY A 220 -0.80 24.53 -0.19
CA GLY A 220 -2.23 24.30 0.05
C GLY A 220 -2.55 23.00 0.77
N GLN A 221 -3.81 22.60 0.70
CA GLN A 221 -4.30 21.36 1.30
C GLN A 221 -3.78 20.15 0.52
N LYS A 222 -3.63 19.00 1.20
CA LYS A 222 -3.33 17.74 0.51
C LYS A 222 -4.48 17.37 -0.40
N ASP A 223 -4.16 17.09 -1.65
CA ASP A 223 -5.08 16.47 -2.59
C ASP A 223 -4.71 14.99 -2.74
N TYR A 224 -5.72 14.14 -2.91
CA TYR A 224 -5.56 12.71 -3.05
C TYR A 224 -5.72 12.23 -4.49
N PHE A 225 -5.88 13.16 -5.47
CA PHE A 225 -6.36 12.81 -6.81
C PHE A 225 -5.44 13.21 -7.98
N TYR A 226 -4.33 13.92 -7.75
CA TYR A 226 -3.44 14.32 -8.86
C TYR A 226 -2.19 13.47 -8.90
N MET A 227 -2.11 12.60 -9.91
CA MET A 227 -0.92 11.87 -10.29
C MET A 227 -0.64 12.13 -11.78
N ALA A 228 0.54 12.69 -12.10
CA ALA A 228 1.01 12.80 -13.47
C ALA A 228 1.87 11.58 -13.80
N LEU A 229 1.53 10.88 -14.90
CA LEU A 229 2.34 9.82 -15.46
C LEU A 229 3.34 10.43 -16.43
N PHE A 230 4.59 10.04 -16.31
CA PHE A 230 5.65 10.32 -17.29
C PHE A 230 5.92 9.02 -18.06
N GLU A 231 5.88 9.12 -19.39
CA GLU A 231 6.29 8.03 -20.29
C GLU A 231 7.81 7.85 -20.33
#